data_30180a89f8b1d800a73dc2939f9c08dc
#
_entry.id   30180a89f8b1d800a73dc2939f9c08dc
#
_cell.length_a   1.000
_cell.length_b   1.000
_cell.length_c   1.000
_cell.angle_alpha   90.00
_cell.angle_beta   90.00
_cell.angle_gamma   90.00
#
_symmetry.space_group_name_H-M   'P 1'
#
loop_
_entity.id
_entity.type
_entity.pdbx_description
1 polymer ?
#
loop_
_entity_poly.entity_id
_entity_poly.type
_entity_poly.pdbx_seq_one_letter_code
_entity_poly.pdbx_strand_id
1 'polypeptide(L)'
;LTEYLFYLPIAILSAIIIVAVSHLIKIKPIIKAFKSDRNEWIVAIITFLLTLFLSPNVELWIMLWVMLSLSLFIYRSMRPKLAEVSMYKDWELRDSDLFWLKESKNVSILRFDWNIFFANAWHFEQSVLDHLVEKEKLKYIILNLELVNNIDYTWQETLEILIERLEDAWINIYLTNLRVKVIEK
;
A
#
# COMPACT_ATOMS: atom_id res chain seq x y z
N LEU A 1 -1.94 -7.00 -52.12
CA LEU A 1 -1.60 -8.11 -51.21
C LEU A 1 -2.82 -8.89 -50.74
N THR A 2 -4.00 -8.28 -50.59
CA THR A 2 -5.26 -8.90 -50.13
C THR A 2 -5.77 -9.97 -51.08
N GLU A 3 -5.60 -9.78 -52.40
CA GLU A 3 -6.06 -10.76 -53.41
C GLU A 3 -5.31 -12.10 -53.35
N TYR A 4 -4.04 -12.09 -52.99
CA TYR A 4 -3.25 -13.33 -52.80
C TYR A 4 -3.60 -14.10 -51.52
N LEU A 5 -4.08 -13.38 -50.51
CA LEU A 5 -4.47 -13.99 -49.23
C LEU A 5 -5.84 -14.72 -49.31
N PHE A 6 -6.65 -14.38 -50.30
CA PHE A 6 -7.97 -14.98 -50.50
C PHE A 6 -7.90 -16.50 -50.82
N TYR A 7 -6.81 -16.95 -51.44
CA TYR A 7 -6.58 -18.35 -51.76
C TYR A 7 -5.91 -19.16 -50.64
N LEU A 8 -5.56 -18.55 -49.52
CA LEU A 8 -4.99 -19.27 -48.40
C LEU A 8 -6.07 -20.02 -47.63
N PRO A 9 -5.91 -21.35 -47.46
CA PRO A 9 -6.82 -22.12 -46.61
C PRO A 9 -6.85 -21.56 -45.20
N ILE A 10 -8.03 -21.47 -44.61
CA ILE A 10 -8.24 -20.97 -43.23
C ILE A 10 -7.34 -21.71 -42.21
N ALA A 11 -7.10 -23.00 -42.45
CA ALA A 11 -6.21 -23.83 -41.65
C ALA A 11 -4.76 -23.31 -41.60
N ILE A 12 -4.24 -22.79 -42.73
CA ILE A 12 -2.88 -22.22 -42.79
C ILE A 12 -2.81 -20.90 -42.04
N LEU A 13 -3.82 -20.03 -42.18
CA LEU A 13 -3.93 -18.79 -41.43
C LEU A 13 -3.99 -19.04 -39.92
N SER A 14 -4.80 -20.02 -39.52
CA SER A 14 -4.90 -20.44 -38.11
C SER A 14 -3.55 -20.96 -37.57
N ALA A 15 -2.84 -21.79 -38.36
CA ALA A 15 -1.52 -22.29 -37.97
C ALA A 15 -0.50 -21.19 -37.81
N ILE A 16 -0.47 -20.20 -38.71
CA ILE A 16 0.43 -19.04 -38.62
C ILE A 16 0.15 -18.24 -37.35
N ILE A 17 -1.13 -17.99 -37.02
CA ILE A 17 -1.54 -17.28 -35.82
C ILE A 17 -1.11 -18.06 -34.57
N ILE A 18 -1.32 -19.36 -34.51
CA ILE A 18 -0.94 -20.22 -33.39
C ILE A 18 0.57 -20.17 -33.17
N VAL A 19 1.37 -20.28 -34.22
CA VAL A 19 2.85 -20.20 -34.13
C VAL A 19 3.29 -18.82 -33.66
N ALA A 20 2.72 -17.75 -34.20
CA ALA A 20 3.05 -16.38 -33.80
C ALA A 20 2.73 -16.13 -32.31
N VAL A 21 1.54 -16.57 -31.85
CA VAL A 21 1.10 -16.41 -30.46
C VAL A 21 1.89 -17.29 -29.50
N SER A 22 2.30 -18.50 -29.93
CA SER A 22 3.09 -19.41 -29.06
C SER A 22 4.40 -18.79 -28.57
N HIS A 23 5.01 -17.92 -29.37
CA HIS A 23 6.24 -17.22 -29.00
C HIS A 23 6.02 -16.11 -27.96
N LEU A 24 4.80 -15.65 -27.78
CA LEU A 24 4.43 -14.66 -26.75
C LEU A 24 4.26 -15.29 -25.36
N ILE A 25 4.08 -16.60 -25.28
CA ILE A 25 3.87 -17.32 -24.03
C ILE A 25 5.22 -17.46 -23.30
N LYS A 26 5.45 -16.61 -22.31
CA LYS A 26 6.64 -16.64 -21.46
C LYS A 26 6.34 -17.37 -20.16
N ILE A 27 6.67 -18.65 -20.08
CA ILE A 27 6.42 -19.49 -18.88
C ILE A 27 7.33 -19.11 -17.70
N LYS A 28 8.56 -18.66 -17.96
CA LYS A 28 9.54 -18.31 -16.91
C LYS A 28 9.07 -17.22 -15.92
N PRO A 29 8.47 -16.09 -16.37
CA PRO A 29 7.90 -15.09 -15.46
C PRO A 29 6.78 -15.65 -14.58
N ILE A 30 5.92 -16.52 -15.14
CA ILE A 30 4.81 -17.15 -14.41
C ILE A 30 5.34 -18.02 -13.28
N ILE A 31 6.36 -18.85 -13.54
CA ILE A 31 7.01 -19.69 -12.51
C ILE A 31 7.70 -18.83 -11.46
N LYS A 32 8.30 -17.70 -11.86
CA LYS A 32 8.97 -16.79 -10.92
C LYS A 32 7.94 -16.10 -10.01
N ALA A 33 6.83 -15.63 -10.54
CA ALA A 33 5.73 -15.04 -9.77
C ALA A 33 5.16 -16.06 -8.76
N PHE A 34 4.97 -17.31 -9.18
CA PHE A 34 4.52 -18.40 -8.30
C PHE A 34 5.44 -18.63 -7.08
N LYS A 35 6.75 -18.43 -7.24
CA LYS A 35 7.74 -18.60 -6.16
C LYS A 35 7.91 -17.35 -5.29
N SER A 36 7.51 -16.18 -5.78
CA SER A 36 7.74 -14.89 -5.12
C SER A 36 6.63 -14.55 -4.13
N ASP A 37 5.38 -14.58 -4.56
CA ASP A 37 4.24 -14.26 -3.70
C ASP A 37 3.03 -15.12 -4.06
N ARG A 38 2.49 -15.81 -3.05
CA ARG A 38 1.34 -16.68 -3.18
C ARG A 38 0.08 -15.92 -3.62
N ASN A 39 -0.04 -14.65 -3.29
CA ASN A 39 -1.21 -13.85 -3.64
C ASN A 39 -1.17 -13.38 -5.10
N GLU A 40 0.02 -13.05 -5.60
CA GLU A 40 0.18 -12.55 -6.98
C GLU A 40 -0.17 -13.62 -8.02
N TRP A 41 0.24 -14.89 -7.82
CA TRP A 41 -0.09 -15.94 -8.78
C TRP A 41 -1.58 -16.31 -8.77
N ILE A 42 -2.25 -16.25 -7.60
CA ILE A 42 -3.70 -16.45 -7.52
C ILE A 42 -4.43 -15.41 -8.36
N VAL A 43 -4.05 -14.14 -8.21
CA VAL A 43 -4.61 -13.04 -9.02
C VAL A 43 -4.34 -13.29 -10.50
N ALA A 44 -3.13 -13.70 -10.88
CA ALA A 44 -2.79 -13.97 -12.28
C ALA A 44 -3.61 -15.13 -12.87
N ILE A 45 -3.81 -16.22 -12.13
CA ILE A 45 -4.66 -17.34 -12.58
C ILE A 45 -6.12 -16.91 -12.70
N ILE A 46 -6.67 -16.23 -11.71
CA ILE A 46 -8.04 -15.74 -11.75
C ILE A 46 -8.24 -14.82 -12.96
N THR A 47 -7.31 -13.91 -13.20
CA THR A 47 -7.34 -13.02 -14.36
C THR A 47 -7.33 -13.79 -15.66
N PHE A 48 -6.44 -14.78 -15.78
CA PHE A 48 -6.34 -15.61 -16.98
C PHE A 48 -7.65 -16.39 -17.25
N LEU A 49 -8.19 -17.06 -16.23
CA LEU A 49 -9.44 -17.82 -16.36
C LEU A 49 -10.61 -16.90 -16.70
N LEU A 50 -10.75 -15.77 -16.03
CA LEU A 50 -11.81 -14.80 -16.34
C LEU A 50 -11.69 -14.28 -17.77
N THR A 51 -10.49 -13.94 -18.22
CA THR A 51 -10.28 -13.48 -19.61
C THR A 51 -10.65 -14.55 -20.63
N LEU A 52 -10.38 -15.81 -20.33
CA LEU A 52 -10.69 -16.93 -21.22
C LEU A 52 -12.21 -17.22 -21.30
N PHE A 53 -12.89 -17.23 -20.14
CA PHE A 53 -14.32 -17.61 -20.09
C PHE A 53 -15.26 -16.49 -20.51
N LEU A 54 -14.83 -15.24 -20.42
CA LEU A 54 -15.68 -14.08 -20.67
C LEU A 54 -15.39 -13.36 -21.99
N SER A 55 -14.57 -13.98 -22.86
CA SER A 55 -14.48 -13.62 -24.28
C SER A 55 -15.88 -13.72 -24.93
N PRO A 56 -16.35 -12.70 -25.74
CA PRO A 56 -15.52 -11.74 -26.48
C PRO A 56 -15.40 -10.33 -25.89
N ASN A 57 -16.04 -10.03 -24.77
CA ASN A 57 -16.09 -8.67 -24.22
C ASN A 57 -14.82 -8.30 -23.41
N VAL A 58 -13.65 -8.43 -24.03
CA VAL A 58 -12.35 -8.19 -23.40
C VAL A 58 -12.22 -6.76 -22.86
N GLU A 59 -12.84 -5.79 -23.53
CA GLU A 59 -12.79 -4.38 -23.14
C GLU A 59 -13.41 -4.12 -21.76
N LEU A 60 -14.57 -4.72 -21.49
CA LEU A 60 -15.25 -4.59 -20.19
C LEU A 60 -14.43 -5.20 -19.07
N TRP A 61 -13.72 -6.28 -19.35
CA TRP A 61 -12.87 -6.96 -18.37
C TRP A 61 -11.62 -6.16 -18.03
N ILE A 62 -10.97 -5.57 -19.04
CA ILE A 62 -9.84 -4.66 -18.80
C ILE A 62 -10.30 -3.50 -17.92
N MET A 63 -11.44 -2.89 -18.23
CA MET A 63 -12.00 -1.79 -17.44
C MET A 63 -12.30 -2.22 -16.00
N LEU A 64 -12.91 -3.37 -15.80
CA LEU A 64 -13.24 -3.90 -14.47
C LEU A 64 -11.97 -4.19 -13.66
N TRP A 65 -10.94 -4.77 -14.29
CA TRP A 65 -9.64 -5.01 -13.63
C TRP A 65 -8.92 -3.72 -13.25
N VAL A 66 -8.94 -2.72 -14.13
CA VAL A 66 -8.37 -1.39 -13.80
C VAL A 66 -9.10 -0.80 -12.61
N MET A 67 -10.43 -0.83 -12.60
CA MET A 67 -11.24 -0.34 -11.49
C MET A 67 -10.95 -1.10 -10.19
N LEU A 68 -10.86 -2.43 -10.25
CA LEU A 68 -10.56 -3.26 -9.09
C LEU A 68 -9.15 -3.00 -8.55
N SER A 69 -8.15 -2.95 -9.42
CA SER A 69 -6.76 -2.69 -9.01
C SER A 69 -6.60 -1.30 -8.41
N LEU A 70 -7.27 -0.29 -8.98
CA LEU A 70 -7.28 1.06 -8.45
C LEU A 70 -7.96 1.11 -7.08
N SER A 71 -9.11 0.44 -6.92
CA SER A 71 -9.82 0.36 -5.64
C SER A 71 -8.97 -0.31 -4.55
N LEU A 72 -8.27 -1.40 -4.88
CA LEU A 72 -7.35 -2.07 -3.96
C LEU A 72 -6.15 -1.19 -3.60
N PHE A 73 -5.61 -0.46 -4.57
CA PHE A 73 -4.52 0.50 -4.31
C PHE A 73 -4.97 1.62 -3.36
N ILE A 74 -6.13 2.22 -3.62
CA ILE A 74 -6.71 3.25 -2.74
C ILE A 74 -6.95 2.68 -1.34
N TYR A 75 -7.58 1.52 -1.24
CA TYR A 75 -7.85 0.87 0.05
C TYR A 75 -6.57 0.63 0.88
N ARG A 76 -5.48 0.15 0.25
CA ARG A 76 -4.18 -0.02 0.91
C ARG A 76 -3.56 1.32 1.32
N SER A 77 -3.69 2.35 0.49
CA SER A 77 -3.19 3.69 0.79
C SER A 77 -3.94 4.37 1.93
N MET A 78 -5.21 4.01 2.14
CA MET A 78 -6.03 4.53 3.25
C MET A 78 -5.68 3.91 4.61
N ARG A 79 -4.97 2.77 4.64
CA ARG A 79 -4.65 2.04 5.87
C ARG A 79 -3.14 1.75 5.98
N PRO A 80 -2.30 2.79 6.03
CA PRO A 80 -0.88 2.61 6.25
C PRO A 80 -0.60 2.13 7.68
N LYS A 81 0.50 1.42 7.86
CA LYS A 81 0.93 0.94 9.17
C LYS A 81 1.45 2.11 10.00
N LEU A 82 0.96 2.24 11.22
CA LEU A 82 1.60 3.01 12.29
C LEU A 82 2.49 2.03 13.06
N ALA A 83 3.80 2.23 13.01
CA ALA A 83 4.74 1.34 13.67
C ALA A 83 5.26 2.00 14.96
N GLU A 84 5.22 1.27 16.08
CA GLU A 84 6.00 1.66 17.23
C GLU A 84 7.47 1.33 17.00
N VAL A 85 8.34 2.29 17.22
CA VAL A 85 9.78 2.15 17.02
C VAL A 85 10.53 2.37 18.32
N SER A 86 11.58 1.59 18.52
CA SER A 86 12.47 1.71 19.67
C SER A 86 13.92 1.76 19.23
N MET A 87 14.77 2.33 20.10
CA MET A 87 16.20 2.43 19.85
C MET A 87 16.85 1.05 19.77
N TYR A 88 17.50 0.75 18.68
CA TYR A 88 18.31 -0.45 18.51
C TYR A 88 19.77 -0.20 18.91
N LYS A 89 20.58 -1.26 18.94
CA LYS A 89 22.00 -1.22 19.38
C LYS A 89 22.89 -0.30 18.54
N ASP A 90 22.50 -0.03 17.30
CA ASP A 90 23.20 0.87 16.36
C ASP A 90 22.75 2.34 16.45
N TRP A 91 21.95 2.68 17.45
CA TRP A 91 21.36 4.01 17.66
C TRP A 91 20.34 4.41 16.57
N GLU A 92 19.83 3.45 15.80
CA GLU A 92 18.73 3.67 14.86
C GLU A 92 17.39 3.27 15.48
N LEU A 93 16.32 3.96 15.07
CA LEU A 93 14.96 3.62 15.43
C LEU A 93 14.45 2.49 14.52
N ARG A 94 14.13 1.35 15.13
CA ARG A 94 13.61 0.17 14.42
C ARG A 94 12.26 -0.23 14.97
N ASP A 95 11.45 -0.87 14.12
CA ASP A 95 10.13 -1.40 14.47
C ASP A 95 10.25 -2.36 15.65
N SER A 96 9.56 -2.06 16.75
CA SER A 96 9.64 -2.80 18.01
C SER A 96 9.17 -4.23 17.86
N ASP A 97 8.12 -4.46 17.09
CA ASP A 97 7.54 -5.78 16.85
C ASP A 97 8.47 -6.68 16.03
N LEU A 98 9.04 -6.11 14.94
CA LEU A 98 9.90 -6.87 14.03
C LEU A 98 11.23 -7.27 14.66
N PHE A 99 11.76 -6.43 15.53
CA PHE A 99 13.06 -6.66 16.16
C PHE A 99 12.97 -7.13 17.63
N TRP A 100 11.76 -7.42 18.12
CA TRP A 100 11.50 -7.86 19.49
C TRP A 100 12.13 -6.94 20.53
N LEU A 101 11.97 -5.61 20.33
CA LEU A 101 12.57 -4.62 21.20
C LEU A 101 11.70 -4.36 22.42
N LYS A 102 12.36 -3.97 23.52
CA LYS A 102 11.66 -3.60 24.74
C LYS A 102 11.05 -2.21 24.57
N GLU A 103 9.77 -2.12 24.69
CA GLU A 103 9.01 -0.88 24.66
C GLU A 103 8.99 -0.20 26.03
N SER A 104 8.92 1.13 26.01
CA SER A 104 8.72 1.92 27.23
C SER A 104 7.23 1.95 27.59
N LYS A 105 6.92 1.93 28.89
CA LYS A 105 5.55 2.06 29.37
C LYS A 105 5.04 3.50 29.36
N ASN A 106 5.95 4.47 29.42
CA ASN A 106 5.61 5.88 29.60
C ASN A 106 5.85 6.73 28.34
N VAL A 107 6.64 6.22 27.38
CA VAL A 107 7.01 6.92 26.15
C VAL A 107 6.79 5.98 24.99
N SER A 108 6.08 6.43 23.97
CA SER A 108 5.94 5.71 22.72
C SER A 108 6.42 6.56 21.55
N ILE A 109 7.26 5.97 20.73
CA ILE A 109 7.74 6.60 19.50
C ILE A 109 7.01 5.92 18.35
N LEU A 110 6.14 6.68 17.70
CA LEU A 110 5.30 6.19 16.60
C LEU A 110 5.83 6.72 15.28
N ARG A 111 6.09 5.83 14.33
CA ARG A 111 6.51 6.17 12.98
C ARG A 111 5.39 5.85 12.00
N PHE A 112 5.04 6.85 11.20
CA PHE A 112 4.05 6.69 10.16
C PHE A 112 4.76 6.47 8.81
N ASP A 113 4.61 5.27 8.26
CA ASP A 113 5.38 4.81 7.10
C ASP A 113 4.70 5.14 5.76
N TRP A 114 4.01 6.29 5.64
CA TRP A 114 3.32 6.70 4.43
C TRP A 114 3.13 8.21 4.32
N ASN A 115 2.79 8.69 3.11
CA ASN A 115 2.33 10.06 2.96
C ASN A 115 0.93 10.23 3.56
N ILE A 116 0.71 11.33 4.24
CA ILE A 116 -0.55 11.64 4.90
C ILE A 116 -1.39 12.52 3.97
N PHE A 117 -2.65 12.14 3.78
CA PHE A 117 -3.61 12.86 2.96
C PHE A 117 -5.03 12.59 3.47
N PHE A 118 -6.01 13.33 2.98
CA PHE A 118 -7.39 13.32 3.48
C PHE A 118 -7.97 11.89 3.68
N ALA A 119 -7.64 10.94 2.82
CA ALA A 119 -8.24 9.61 2.87
C ALA A 119 -7.66 8.71 3.98
N ASN A 120 -6.47 9.01 4.52
CA ASN A 120 -5.87 8.22 5.61
C ASN A 120 -5.77 9.00 6.94
N ALA A 121 -6.14 10.27 6.99
CA ALA A 121 -6.09 11.09 8.19
C ALA A 121 -6.89 10.49 9.35
N TRP A 122 -8.12 10.04 9.08
CA TRP A 122 -8.94 9.34 10.07
C TRP A 122 -8.31 8.05 10.58
N HIS A 123 -7.73 7.25 9.68
CA HIS A 123 -7.06 6.00 10.09
C HIS A 123 -5.84 6.28 10.96
N PHE A 124 -5.07 7.33 10.65
CA PHE A 124 -3.96 7.79 11.46
C PHE A 124 -4.42 8.15 12.89
N GLU A 125 -5.44 9.00 13.01
CA GLU A 125 -6.00 9.39 14.30
C GLU A 125 -6.45 8.18 15.11
N GLN A 126 -7.24 7.28 14.52
CA GLN A 126 -7.70 6.07 15.20
C GLN A 126 -6.53 5.17 15.63
N SER A 127 -5.52 4.99 14.78
CA SER A 127 -4.36 4.17 15.13
C SER A 127 -3.57 4.72 16.31
N VAL A 128 -3.46 6.04 16.43
CA VAL A 128 -2.84 6.67 17.60
C VAL A 128 -3.69 6.49 18.85
N LEU A 129 -5.02 6.68 18.75
CA LEU A 129 -5.93 6.50 19.86
C LEU A 129 -6.01 5.05 20.35
N ASP A 130 -6.03 4.07 19.43
CA ASP A 130 -6.00 2.64 19.78
C ASP A 130 -4.72 2.29 20.55
N HIS A 131 -3.58 2.87 20.12
CA HIS A 131 -2.31 2.68 20.80
C HIS A 131 -2.31 3.23 22.24
N LEU A 132 -3.06 4.31 22.51
CA LEU A 132 -3.25 4.84 23.87
C LEU A 132 -4.02 3.87 24.76
N VAL A 133 -5.03 3.22 24.22
CA VAL A 133 -5.85 2.25 24.96
C VAL A 133 -4.99 1.05 25.39
N GLU A 134 -4.04 0.64 24.56
CA GLU A 134 -3.13 -0.46 24.88
C GLU A 134 -2.10 -0.13 25.97
N LYS A 135 -1.77 1.17 26.16
CA LYS A 135 -0.72 1.63 27.08
C LYS A 135 -1.26 2.62 28.13
N GLU A 136 -1.97 2.14 29.13
CA GLU A 136 -2.59 2.95 30.21
C GLU A 136 -1.64 3.92 30.96
N LYS A 137 -0.32 3.71 30.92
CA LYS A 137 0.67 4.51 31.63
C LYS A 137 1.44 5.48 30.73
N LEU A 138 0.98 5.65 29.50
CA LEU A 138 1.64 6.50 28.53
C LEU A 138 1.53 7.98 28.93
N LYS A 139 2.64 8.70 28.87
CA LYS A 139 2.72 10.14 29.18
C LYS A 139 3.23 10.96 28.01
N TYR A 140 4.01 10.36 27.14
CA TYR A 140 4.67 11.04 26.04
C TYR A 140 4.51 10.23 24.75
N ILE A 141 4.07 10.89 23.69
CA ILE A 141 4.07 10.38 22.34
C ILE A 141 5.04 11.19 21.49
N ILE A 142 5.90 10.51 20.79
CA ILE A 142 6.81 11.12 19.82
C ILE A 142 6.39 10.62 18.45
N LEU A 143 5.86 11.49 17.60
CA LEU A 143 5.55 11.17 16.21
C LEU A 143 6.76 11.44 15.34
N ASN A 144 7.34 10.37 14.79
CA ASN A 144 8.40 10.47 13.80
C ASN A 144 7.80 10.58 12.41
N LEU A 145 7.93 11.75 11.79
CA LEU A 145 7.37 12.11 10.49
C LEU A 145 8.43 12.09 9.36
N GLU A 146 9.52 11.37 9.54
CA GLU A 146 10.64 11.29 8.60
C GLU A 146 10.21 10.89 7.19
N LEU A 147 9.23 9.97 7.07
CA LEU A 147 8.71 9.45 5.82
C LEU A 147 7.55 10.27 5.24
N VAL A 148 7.08 11.27 5.98
CA VAL A 148 6.02 12.16 5.54
C VAL A 148 6.60 13.28 4.68
N ASN A 149 6.33 13.24 3.37
CA ASN A 149 6.88 14.22 2.42
C ASN A 149 5.96 15.42 2.21
N ASN A 150 4.67 15.25 2.41
CA ASN A 150 3.66 16.29 2.20
C ASN A 150 2.47 16.07 3.11
N ILE A 151 1.83 17.14 3.51
CA ILE A 151 0.60 17.16 4.29
C ILE A 151 -0.42 18.03 3.57
N ASP A 152 -1.68 17.63 3.61
CA ASP A 152 -2.80 18.44 3.12
C ASP A 152 -3.51 19.15 4.28
N TYR A 153 -4.48 20.00 3.94
CA TYR A 153 -5.23 20.75 4.93
C TYR A 153 -6.00 19.86 5.92
N THR A 154 -6.61 18.79 5.41
CA THR A 154 -7.40 17.85 6.24
C THR A 154 -6.54 17.20 7.31
N TRP A 155 -5.28 16.91 6.99
CA TRP A 155 -4.37 16.34 7.98
C TRP A 155 -3.95 17.35 9.05
N GLN A 156 -3.77 18.63 8.68
CA GLN A 156 -3.49 19.69 9.67
C GLN A 156 -4.61 19.76 10.70
N GLU A 157 -5.86 19.83 10.22
CA GLU A 157 -7.06 19.83 11.09
C GLU A 157 -7.14 18.56 11.95
N THR A 158 -6.88 17.38 11.37
CA THR A 158 -6.85 16.11 12.12
C THR A 158 -5.77 16.11 13.19
N LEU A 159 -4.60 16.65 12.89
CA LEU A 159 -3.50 16.73 13.85
C LEU A 159 -3.82 17.70 15.01
N GLU A 160 -4.43 18.84 14.72
CA GLU A 160 -4.87 19.79 15.75
C GLU A 160 -5.88 19.12 16.70
N ILE A 161 -6.90 18.45 16.16
CA ILE A 161 -7.88 17.72 16.96
C ILE A 161 -7.21 16.61 17.79
N LEU A 162 -6.25 15.91 17.20
CA LEU A 162 -5.52 14.84 17.90
C LEU A 162 -4.69 15.42 19.06
N ILE A 163 -4.01 16.55 18.85
CA ILE A 163 -3.23 17.24 19.89
C ILE A 163 -4.13 17.63 21.05
N GLU A 164 -5.26 18.30 20.79
CA GLU A 164 -6.22 18.68 21.82
C GLU A 164 -6.70 17.47 22.64
N ARG A 165 -7.07 16.37 21.99
CA ARG A 165 -7.50 15.15 22.68
C ARG A 165 -6.42 14.52 23.54
N LEU A 166 -5.17 14.58 23.11
CA LEU A 166 -4.03 14.05 23.86
C LEU A 166 -3.70 14.93 25.07
N GLU A 167 -3.77 16.24 24.91
CA GLU A 167 -3.60 17.21 26.00
C GLU A 167 -4.68 17.06 27.08
N ASP A 168 -5.94 16.87 26.69
CA ASP A 168 -7.05 16.58 27.59
C ASP A 168 -6.84 15.27 28.39
N ALA A 169 -6.15 14.30 27.76
CA ALA A 169 -5.75 13.05 28.41
C ALA A 169 -4.43 13.16 29.21
N TRP A 170 -3.85 14.35 29.37
CA TRP A 170 -2.57 14.61 30.04
C TRP A 170 -1.38 13.90 29.38
N ILE A 171 -1.42 13.75 28.06
CA ILE A 171 -0.36 13.14 27.25
C ILE A 171 0.30 14.19 26.39
N ASN A 172 1.60 14.34 26.55
CA ASN A 172 2.37 15.28 25.75
C ASN A 172 2.76 14.66 24.41
N ILE A 173 2.52 15.38 23.32
CA ILE A 173 2.90 14.98 21.97
C ILE A 173 4.08 15.80 21.46
N TYR A 174 5.01 15.13 20.81
CA TYR A 174 6.18 15.74 20.18
C TYR A 174 6.28 15.28 18.73
N LEU A 175 6.48 16.22 17.82
CA LEU A 175 6.70 15.95 16.41
C LEU A 175 8.19 16.01 16.11
N THR A 176 8.73 14.97 15.47
CA THR A 176 10.15 14.89 15.12
C THR A 176 10.36 14.61 13.65
N ASN A 177 11.52 15.00 13.15
CA ASN A 177 11.94 14.78 11.74
C ASN A 177 10.99 15.41 10.71
N LEU A 178 10.40 16.56 11.06
CA LEU A 178 9.57 17.33 10.14
C LEU A 178 10.43 17.85 8.98
N ARG A 179 9.99 17.61 7.75
CA ARG A 179 10.62 18.20 6.57
C ARG A 179 10.25 19.69 6.46
N VAL A 180 11.17 20.51 5.93
CA VAL A 180 10.97 21.96 5.77
C VAL A 180 9.65 22.30 5.07
N LYS A 181 9.28 21.55 4.03
CA LYS A 181 7.99 21.72 3.32
C LYS A 181 6.75 21.48 4.18
N VAL A 182 6.89 20.80 5.29
CA VAL A 182 5.81 20.50 6.25
C VAL A 182 5.71 21.61 7.29
N ILE A 183 6.82 22.25 7.63
CA ILE A 183 6.90 23.34 8.62
C ILE A 183 6.38 24.66 8.05
N GLU A 184 6.54 24.89 6.74
CA GLU A 184 6.15 26.12 6.06
C GLU A 184 4.65 26.20 5.71
N LYS A 185 3.87 25.18 6.00
CA LYS A 185 2.42 25.14 5.79
C LYS A 185 1.68 25.29 7.10
#